data_caa997cdf457a536f6b9e8a9cc005959
#
_entry.id   caa997cdf457a536f6b9e8a9cc005959
#
_cell.length_a   1.000
_cell.length_b   1.000
_cell.length_c   1.000
_cell.angle_alpha   90.00
_cell.angle_beta   90.00
_cell.angle_gamma   90.00
#
_symmetry.space_group_name_H-M   'P 1'
#
loop_
_entity.id
_entity.type
_entity.pdbx_description
1 polymer ?
#
loop_
_entity_poly.entity_id
_entity_poly.type
_entity_poly.pdbx_seq_one_letter_code
_entity_poly.pdbx_strand_id
1 'polypeptide(L)'
;MDDQAAARALAVVQAVLDDVRQGVDTDVLAGLEVLRHLRDELAAWEPELITAAREQGTSWASIAPTLGVTSRQAAERRYLRLRPSATGEATGEERVRAERDRRAGDRAV
;
A
#
# COMPACT_ATOMS: atom_id res chain seq x y z
N MET A 1 -6.62 4.93 -10.34
CA MET A 1 -5.64 4.90 -11.45
C MET A 1 -5.62 3.49 -12.02
N ASP A 2 -5.78 3.33 -13.32
CA ASP A 2 -5.70 2.01 -13.96
C ASP A 2 -4.24 1.60 -14.17
N ASP A 3 -4.00 0.35 -14.59
CA ASP A 3 -2.65 -0.19 -14.76
C ASP A 3 -1.85 0.58 -15.81
N GLN A 4 -2.51 1.02 -16.88
CA GLN A 4 -1.85 1.82 -17.92
C GLN A 4 -1.50 3.22 -17.41
N ALA A 5 -2.37 3.82 -16.61
CA ALA A 5 -2.10 5.12 -15.99
C ALA A 5 -0.94 5.02 -15.02
N ALA A 6 -0.83 3.93 -14.24
CA ALA A 6 0.30 3.71 -13.36
C ALA A 6 1.60 3.55 -14.14
N ALA A 7 1.59 2.83 -15.25
CA ALA A 7 2.76 2.69 -16.11
C ALA A 7 3.20 4.03 -16.72
N ARG A 8 2.24 4.85 -17.15
CA ARG A 8 2.55 6.20 -17.66
C ARG A 8 3.12 7.10 -16.57
N ALA A 9 2.56 7.04 -15.36
CA ALA A 9 3.06 7.80 -14.22
C ALA A 9 4.50 7.43 -13.89
N LEU A 10 4.83 6.15 -13.89
CA LEU A 10 6.19 5.68 -13.67
C LEU A 10 7.14 6.23 -14.74
N ALA A 11 6.75 6.19 -16.02
CA ALA A 11 7.54 6.71 -17.11
C ALA A 11 7.81 8.22 -16.95
N VAL A 12 6.81 8.98 -16.51
CA VAL A 12 6.97 10.42 -16.26
C VAL A 12 8.00 10.66 -15.15
N VAL A 13 7.90 9.95 -14.03
CA VAL A 13 8.85 10.09 -12.92
C VAL A 13 10.26 9.72 -13.36
N GLN A 14 10.41 8.64 -14.11
CA GLN A 14 11.71 8.22 -14.65
C GLN A 14 12.32 9.28 -15.56
N ALA A 15 11.52 9.88 -16.45
CA ALA A 15 11.98 10.94 -17.36
C ALA A 15 12.44 12.17 -16.58
N VAL A 16 11.69 12.60 -15.56
CA VAL A 16 12.08 13.74 -14.73
C VAL A 16 13.39 13.42 -13.99
N LEU A 17 13.52 12.23 -13.44
CA LEU A 17 14.72 11.82 -12.72
C LEU A 17 15.94 11.77 -13.64
N ASP A 18 15.78 11.28 -14.86
CA ASP A 18 16.85 11.26 -15.86
C ASP A 18 17.31 12.67 -16.21
N ASP A 19 16.37 13.60 -16.38
CA ASP A 19 16.70 15.01 -16.65
C ASP A 19 17.49 15.61 -15.47
N VAL A 20 17.07 15.35 -14.24
CA VAL A 20 17.79 15.82 -13.04
C VAL A 20 19.23 15.28 -13.04
N ARG A 21 19.40 13.99 -13.31
CA ARG A 21 20.73 13.34 -13.33
C ARG A 21 21.64 13.89 -14.43
N GLN A 22 21.05 14.33 -15.53
CA GLN A 22 21.81 14.88 -16.67
C GLN A 22 21.97 16.40 -16.59
N GLY A 23 21.46 17.05 -15.55
CA GLY A 23 21.52 18.48 -15.40
C GLY A 23 20.61 19.24 -16.37
N VAL A 24 19.61 18.57 -16.93
CA VAL A 24 18.64 19.18 -17.83
C VAL A 24 17.52 19.81 -16.99
N ASP A 25 17.09 21.00 -17.38
CA ASP A 25 16.02 21.70 -16.70
C ASP A 25 14.70 20.93 -16.84
N THR A 26 14.00 20.72 -15.74
CA THR A 26 12.76 19.93 -15.71
C THR A 26 11.90 20.36 -14.53
N ASP A 27 10.61 20.07 -14.59
CA ASP A 27 9.68 20.38 -13.50
C ASP A 27 9.74 19.29 -12.42
N VAL A 28 10.63 19.48 -11.45
CA VAL A 28 10.86 18.54 -10.36
C VAL A 28 9.63 18.42 -9.45
N LEU A 29 8.93 19.52 -9.19
CA LEU A 29 7.74 19.49 -8.34
C LEU A 29 6.62 18.68 -8.98
N ALA A 30 6.44 18.81 -10.30
CA ALA A 30 5.48 17.97 -11.02
C ALA A 30 5.87 16.49 -10.90
N GLY A 31 7.15 16.18 -11.03
CA GLY A 31 7.64 14.81 -10.82
C GLY A 31 7.35 14.27 -9.44
N LEU A 32 7.56 15.09 -8.40
CA LEU A 32 7.25 14.71 -7.02
C LEU A 32 5.75 14.47 -6.81
N GLU A 33 4.89 15.28 -7.42
CA GLU A 33 3.45 15.11 -7.33
C GLU A 33 3.01 13.78 -7.97
N VAL A 34 3.52 13.48 -9.15
CA VAL A 34 3.23 12.21 -9.84
C VAL A 34 3.75 11.04 -9.01
N LEU A 35 4.95 11.15 -8.44
CA LEU A 35 5.50 10.11 -7.57
C LEU A 35 4.62 9.85 -6.35
N ARG A 36 4.07 10.89 -5.74
CA ARG A 36 3.17 10.75 -4.60
C ARG A 36 1.92 9.94 -4.97
N HIS A 37 1.28 10.28 -6.09
CA HIS A 37 0.12 9.55 -6.57
C HIS A 37 0.45 8.09 -6.90
N LEU A 38 1.62 7.86 -7.51
CA LEU A 38 2.07 6.51 -7.84
C LEU A 38 2.31 5.67 -6.59
N ARG A 39 2.93 6.24 -5.55
CA ARG A 39 3.13 5.53 -4.27
C ARG A 39 1.81 5.12 -3.64
N ASP A 40 0.82 6.01 -3.65
CA ASP A 40 -0.50 5.72 -3.10
C ASP A 40 -1.16 4.56 -3.86
N GLU A 41 -1.04 4.56 -5.17
CA GLU A 41 -1.58 3.49 -6.02
C GLU A 41 -0.89 2.16 -5.76
N LEU A 42 0.44 2.16 -5.70
CA LEU A 42 1.21 0.95 -5.43
C LEU A 42 0.91 0.40 -4.03
N ALA A 43 0.71 1.28 -3.06
CA ALA A 43 0.35 0.86 -1.72
C ALA A 43 -1.00 0.13 -1.70
N ALA A 44 -1.92 0.52 -2.56
CA ALA A 44 -3.22 -0.15 -2.68
C ALA A 44 -3.11 -1.56 -3.27
N TRP A 45 -2.09 -1.84 -4.07
CA TRP A 45 -1.87 -3.17 -4.67
C TRP A 45 -1.33 -4.19 -3.65
N GLU A 46 -0.64 -3.73 -2.62
CA GLU A 46 -0.04 -4.63 -1.63
C GLU A 46 -1.07 -5.52 -0.94
N PRO A 47 -2.18 -5.01 -0.38
CA PRO A 47 -3.17 -5.87 0.25
C PRO A 47 -3.84 -6.84 -0.73
N GLU A 48 -4.00 -6.48 -1.99
CA GLU A 48 -4.54 -7.40 -3.00
C GLU A 48 -3.61 -8.60 -3.20
N LEU A 49 -2.30 -8.35 -3.28
CA LEU A 49 -1.31 -9.41 -3.44
C LEU A 49 -1.21 -10.28 -2.19
N ILE A 50 -1.30 -9.68 -1.01
CA ILE A 50 -1.29 -10.43 0.24
C ILE A 50 -2.54 -11.32 0.33
N THR A 51 -3.71 -10.79 -0.02
CA THR A 51 -4.94 -11.58 -0.06
C THR A 51 -4.79 -12.80 -0.96
N ALA A 52 -4.24 -12.60 -2.16
CA ALA A 52 -3.99 -13.67 -3.11
C ALA A 52 -3.04 -14.73 -2.53
N ALA A 53 -1.98 -14.29 -1.88
CA ALA A 53 -1.02 -15.21 -1.23
C ALA A 53 -1.69 -16.03 -0.14
N ARG A 54 -2.53 -15.40 0.69
CA ARG A 54 -3.26 -16.09 1.74
C ARG A 54 -4.25 -17.10 1.17
N GLU A 55 -4.94 -16.75 0.11
CA GLU A 55 -5.87 -17.66 -0.58
C GLU A 55 -5.16 -18.86 -1.18
N GLN A 56 -3.90 -18.71 -1.57
CA GLN A 56 -3.05 -19.79 -2.07
C GLN A 56 -2.44 -20.62 -0.93
N GLY A 57 -2.75 -20.31 0.32
CA GLY A 57 -2.25 -21.06 1.48
C GLY A 57 -0.93 -20.58 2.06
N THR A 58 -0.41 -19.44 1.60
CA THR A 58 0.85 -18.88 2.12
C THR A 58 0.65 -18.40 3.55
N SER A 59 1.52 -18.81 4.46
CA SER A 59 1.44 -18.43 5.86
C SER A 59 1.91 -17.00 6.09
N TRP A 60 1.44 -16.37 7.17
CA TRP A 60 1.95 -15.08 7.59
C TRP A 60 3.44 -15.12 7.90
N ALA A 61 3.93 -16.25 8.40
CA ALA A 61 5.36 -16.43 8.65
C ALA A 61 6.19 -16.36 7.37
N SER A 62 5.64 -16.79 6.24
CA SER A 62 6.29 -16.67 4.92
C SER A 62 6.11 -15.28 4.30
N ILE A 63 4.97 -14.66 4.52
CA ILE A 63 4.69 -13.32 3.98
C ILE A 63 5.55 -12.25 4.65
N ALA A 64 5.79 -12.37 5.97
CA ALA A 64 6.52 -11.35 6.73
C ALA A 64 7.90 -11.03 6.13
N PRO A 65 8.79 -12.01 5.90
CA PRO A 65 10.10 -11.68 5.31
C PRO A 65 9.98 -11.15 3.88
N THR A 66 8.98 -11.59 3.13
CA THR A 66 8.73 -11.08 1.77
C THR A 66 8.38 -9.59 1.79
N LEU A 67 7.65 -9.14 2.80
CA LEU A 67 7.33 -7.72 3.00
C LEU A 67 8.47 -6.93 3.67
N GLY A 68 9.52 -7.61 4.13
CA GLY A 68 10.62 -6.96 4.82
C GLY A 68 10.30 -6.60 6.27
N VAL A 69 9.30 -7.25 6.88
CA VAL A 69 8.96 -7.03 8.29
C VAL A 69 9.47 -8.18 9.15
N THR A 70 9.60 -7.95 10.46
CA THR A 70 10.33 -8.85 11.36
C THR A 70 9.47 -9.96 11.95
N SER A 71 8.14 -9.86 11.90
CA SER A 71 7.26 -10.85 12.50
C SER A 71 5.97 -11.01 11.70
N ARG A 72 5.33 -12.18 11.89
CA ARG A 72 4.02 -12.43 11.27
C ARG A 72 2.97 -11.45 11.78
N GLN A 73 3.04 -11.04 13.05
CA GLN A 73 2.12 -10.07 13.62
C GLN A 73 2.28 -8.70 12.96
N ALA A 74 3.51 -8.29 12.65
CA ALA A 74 3.77 -7.05 11.94
C ALA A 74 3.20 -7.09 10.52
N ALA A 75 3.35 -8.23 9.83
CA ALA A 75 2.81 -8.42 8.48
C ALA A 75 1.27 -8.35 8.50
N GLU A 76 0.64 -9.03 9.45
CA GLU A 76 -0.80 -9.04 9.60
C GLU A 76 -1.36 -7.65 9.90
N ARG A 77 -0.72 -6.91 10.82
CA ARG A 77 -1.12 -5.54 11.13
C ARG A 77 -0.98 -4.61 9.94
N ARG A 78 0.11 -4.75 9.18
CA ARG A 78 0.32 -3.96 7.95
C ARG A 78 -0.78 -4.23 6.94
N TYR A 79 -1.15 -5.49 6.74
CA TYR A 79 -2.23 -5.87 5.85
C TYR A 79 -3.57 -5.26 6.27
N LEU A 80 -3.92 -5.37 7.56
CA LEU A 80 -5.17 -4.83 8.09
C LEU A 80 -5.24 -3.31 7.97
N ARG A 81 -4.11 -2.63 8.08
CA ARG A 81 -4.03 -1.18 7.93
C ARG A 81 -4.22 -0.74 6.48
N LEU A 82 -3.68 -1.50 5.54
CA LEU A 82 -3.65 -1.13 4.12
C LEU A 82 -4.87 -1.60 3.33
N ARG A 83 -5.49 -2.70 3.75
CA ARG A 83 -6.62 -3.24 2.99
C ARG A 83 -7.80 -2.27 3.06
N PRO A 84 -8.55 -2.08 1.93
CA PRO A 84 -9.78 -1.32 1.98
C PRO A 84 -10.79 -2.02 2.87
N SER A 85 -11.67 -1.25 3.54
CA SER A 85 -12.72 -1.85 4.34
C SER A 85 -13.70 -2.62 3.45
N ALA A 86 -14.44 -3.58 4.06
CA ALA A 86 -15.44 -4.37 3.35
C ALA A 86 -16.57 -3.49 2.76
N THR A 87 -16.71 -2.26 3.23
CA THR A 87 -17.70 -1.29 2.74
C THR A 87 -17.12 -0.30 1.72
N GLY A 88 -15.89 -0.54 1.24
CA GLY A 88 -15.20 0.33 0.30
C GLY A 88 -14.41 1.43 1.00
N GLU A 89 -14.91 2.65 0.98
CA GLU A 89 -14.21 3.78 1.58
C GLU A 89 -14.64 3.99 3.03
N ALA A 90 -13.94 3.36 3.97
CA ALA A 90 -14.15 3.61 5.38
C ALA A 90 -13.46 4.93 5.77
N THR A 91 -14.17 5.79 6.50
CA THR A 91 -13.57 6.97 7.11
C THR A 91 -12.57 6.54 8.20
N GLY A 92 -11.68 7.46 8.59
CA GLY A 92 -10.78 7.20 9.71
C GLY A 92 -11.53 6.83 11.00
N GLU A 93 -12.70 7.44 11.22
CA GLU A 93 -13.55 7.14 12.37
C GLU A 93 -14.09 5.73 12.33
N GLU A 94 -14.55 5.28 11.15
CA GLU A 94 -15.06 3.92 10.98
C GLU A 94 -13.95 2.88 11.22
N ARG A 95 -12.73 3.16 10.77
CA ARG A 95 -11.58 2.28 11.02
C ARG A 95 -11.26 2.18 12.50
N VAL A 96 -11.26 3.30 13.20
CA VAL A 96 -11.01 3.34 14.64
C VAL A 96 -12.10 2.59 15.39
N ARG A 97 -13.35 2.77 14.99
CA ARG A 97 -14.49 2.06 15.60
C ARG A 97 -14.36 0.55 15.40
N ALA A 98 -14.08 0.11 14.18
CA ALA A 98 -13.91 -1.31 13.87
C ALA A 98 -12.77 -1.94 14.67
N GLU A 99 -11.65 -1.22 14.82
CA GLU A 99 -10.52 -1.63 15.64
C GLU A 99 -10.90 -1.77 17.10
N ARG A 100 -11.65 -0.78 17.62
CA ARG A 100 -12.10 -0.77 19.01
C ARG A 100 -13.07 -1.92 19.28
N ASP A 101 -14.00 -2.18 18.38
CA ASP A 101 -14.97 -3.27 18.50
C ASP A 101 -14.28 -4.63 18.49
N ARG A 102 -13.24 -4.81 17.65
CA ARG A 102 -12.46 -6.04 17.65
C ARG A 102 -11.71 -6.25 18.95
N ARG A 103 -11.13 -5.20 19.52
CA ARG A 103 -10.44 -5.28 20.81
C ARG A 103 -11.40 -5.62 21.94
N ALA A 104 -12.61 -5.04 21.92
CA ALA A 104 -13.64 -5.36 22.90
C ALA A 104 -14.09 -6.82 22.78
N GLY A 105 -14.23 -7.34 21.57
CA GLY A 105 -14.53 -8.76 21.33
C GLY A 105 -13.45 -9.68 21.85
N ASP A 106 -12.19 -9.37 21.62
CA ASP A 106 -11.06 -10.14 22.10
C ASP A 106 -10.98 -10.18 23.62
N ARG A 107 -11.38 -9.10 24.29
CA ARG A 107 -11.38 -9.04 25.76
C ARG A 107 -12.54 -9.82 26.38
N ALA A 108 -13.62 -10.02 25.63
CA ALA A 108 -14.80 -10.72 26.12
C ALA A 108 -14.64 -12.25 26.13
N VAL A 109 -13.59 -12.78 25.56
CA VAL A 109 -13.34 -14.22 25.44
C VAL A 109 -12.53 -14.78 26.64
#